data_5fe666052c6a0172d979fc9b98df0aa9
#
_entry.id   5fe666052c6a0172d979fc9b98df0aa9
#
_cell.length_a   1.000
_cell.length_b   1.000
_cell.length_c   1.000
_cell.angle_alpha   90.00
_cell.angle_beta   90.00
_cell.angle_gamma   90.00
#
_symmetry.space_group_name_H-M   'P 1'
#
loop_
_entity.id
_entity.type
_entity.pdbx_description
1 polymer ?
#
loop_
_entity_poly.entity_id
_entity_poly.type
_entity_poly.pdbx_seq_one_letter_code
_entity_poly.pdbx_strand_id
1 'polypeptide(L)'
;MNRVPVLALAIVLAIAACSKRDPVADEANSTAGLPTVNEPAPSATGEPRGNIAQSATRAPSAQSTIPAALQGRWGLTPGDCTSTRGDAKGLLVISGDQLRFYESMAVPSGNVDKDTESISGDFAFTGEGQSWTKFQSLKLQKQELVRTETNPAASFTYAKCT
;
A
#
# COMPACT_ATOMS: atom_id res chain seq x y z
N MET A 1 44.79 28.96 17.05
CA MET A 1 44.01 29.07 18.30
C MET A 1 42.77 29.89 17.96
N ASN A 2 41.70 29.26 17.46
CA ASN A 2 40.44 29.93 17.14
C ASN A 2 39.35 29.42 18.08
N ARG A 3 38.87 30.30 18.93
CA ARG A 3 37.79 30.05 19.88
C ARG A 3 36.46 30.37 19.18
N VAL A 4 35.61 29.36 19.03
CA VAL A 4 34.23 29.51 18.50
C VAL A 4 33.29 29.70 19.70
N PRO A 5 32.44 30.73 19.74
CA PRO A 5 31.49 30.91 20.80
C PRO A 5 30.29 29.98 20.64
N VAL A 6 29.92 29.31 21.72
CA VAL A 6 28.70 28.50 21.86
C VAL A 6 27.54 29.44 22.05
N LEU A 7 26.61 29.46 21.09
CA LEU A 7 25.33 30.15 21.18
C LEU A 7 24.30 29.19 21.76
N ALA A 8 23.86 29.44 22.97
CA ALA A 8 22.78 28.71 23.62
C ALA A 8 21.43 29.23 23.10
N LEU A 9 20.68 28.37 22.40
CA LEU A 9 19.34 28.67 21.93
C LEU A 9 18.31 28.09 22.95
N ALA A 10 17.64 28.97 23.67
CA ALA A 10 16.55 28.61 24.58
C ALA A 10 15.27 28.35 23.77
N ILE A 11 14.74 27.13 23.86
CA ILE A 11 13.46 26.75 23.26
C ILE A 11 12.36 26.94 24.30
N VAL A 12 11.46 27.89 24.03
CA VAL A 12 10.23 28.12 24.82
C VAL A 12 9.17 27.14 24.36
N LEU A 13 8.74 26.22 25.24
CA LEU A 13 7.58 25.36 25.04
C LEU A 13 6.29 26.15 25.28
N ALA A 14 5.48 26.35 24.26
CA ALA A 14 4.10 26.79 24.40
C ALA A 14 3.18 25.57 24.43
N ILE A 15 2.52 25.36 25.58
CA ILE A 15 1.52 24.32 25.79
C ILE A 15 0.16 24.92 25.39
N ALA A 16 -0.44 24.46 24.29
CA ALA A 16 -1.81 24.80 23.91
C ALA A 16 -2.78 23.77 24.46
N ALA A 17 -3.74 24.25 25.27
CA ALA A 17 -4.74 23.45 25.95
C ALA A 17 -5.81 22.90 25.01
N CYS A 18 -6.16 21.62 25.19
CA CYS A 18 -7.29 20.95 24.56
C CYS A 18 -8.60 21.46 25.12
N SER A 19 -9.50 21.98 24.27
CA SER A 19 -10.91 22.17 24.59
C SER A 19 -11.69 20.91 24.24
N LYS A 20 -12.23 20.26 25.27
CA LYS A 20 -13.27 19.24 25.18
C LYS A 20 -14.57 19.92 24.70
N ARG A 21 -15.21 19.37 23.69
CA ARG A 21 -16.62 19.61 23.40
C ARG A 21 -17.41 18.36 23.75
N ASP A 22 -18.35 18.53 24.67
CA ASP A 22 -19.33 17.55 25.10
C ASP A 22 -20.36 17.29 23.98
N PRO A 23 -20.92 16.06 23.91
CA PRO A 23 -21.96 15.72 22.95
C PRO A 23 -23.32 16.22 23.46
N VAL A 24 -24.03 16.92 22.60
CA VAL A 24 -25.45 17.26 22.85
C VAL A 24 -26.27 16.08 22.31
N ALA A 25 -27.00 15.46 23.23
CA ALA A 25 -28.06 14.53 22.91
C ALA A 25 -29.26 15.33 22.38
N ASP A 26 -29.89 14.85 21.31
CA ASP A 26 -31.27 15.22 21.03
C ASP A 26 -32.05 13.96 20.61
N GLU A 27 -33.21 13.87 21.28
CA GLU A 27 -34.08 12.72 21.33
C GLU A 27 -35.02 12.61 20.11
N ALA A 28 -35.39 11.37 19.89
CA ALA A 28 -36.68 10.87 19.52
C ALA A 28 -37.50 11.54 18.38
N ASN A 29 -37.82 10.77 17.37
CA ASN A 29 -39.22 10.52 17.09
C ASN A 29 -39.45 9.19 16.34
N SER A 30 -40.31 8.41 16.97
CA SER A 30 -40.96 7.21 16.47
C SER A 30 -41.78 7.50 15.21
N THR A 31 -41.92 6.55 14.30
CA THR A 31 -43.23 5.98 13.98
C THR A 31 -43.10 4.82 12.99
N ALA A 32 -43.71 3.77 13.40
CA ALA A 32 -44.06 2.52 12.76
C ALA A 32 -44.54 2.60 11.30
N GLY A 33 -44.25 1.52 10.58
CA GLY A 33 -44.86 1.25 9.26
C GLY A 33 -44.38 -0.05 8.64
N LEU A 34 -44.79 -1.20 9.17
CA LEU A 34 -44.92 -2.43 8.38
C LEU A 34 -46.24 -2.38 7.59
N PRO A 35 -46.31 -2.84 6.37
CA PRO A 35 -47.03 -4.07 6.14
C PRO A 35 -46.35 -5.05 5.16
N THR A 36 -46.29 -6.32 5.60
CA THR A 36 -47.09 -7.44 5.12
C THR A 36 -46.79 -7.94 3.70
N VAL A 37 -46.12 -9.10 3.69
CA VAL A 37 -46.41 -10.34 2.94
C VAL A 37 -47.09 -10.20 1.57
N ASN A 38 -46.40 -10.73 0.55
CA ASN A 38 -47.01 -11.69 -0.37
C ASN A 38 -45.92 -12.55 -1.04
N GLU A 39 -45.83 -13.80 -0.59
CA GLU A 39 -45.41 -14.93 -1.40
C GLU A 39 -46.52 -15.33 -2.34
N PRO A 40 -46.24 -15.81 -3.56
CA PRO A 40 -46.20 -17.24 -3.76
C PRO A 40 -45.11 -17.75 -4.71
N ALA A 41 -44.47 -18.83 -4.35
CA ALA A 41 -43.96 -19.80 -5.31
C ALA A 41 -45.12 -20.58 -5.93
N PRO A 42 -44.98 -21.18 -7.11
CA PRO A 42 -44.30 -22.44 -7.25
C PRO A 42 -43.73 -22.82 -8.65
N SER A 43 -42.91 -23.86 -8.60
CA SER A 43 -42.80 -24.97 -9.57
C SER A 43 -41.98 -24.77 -10.83
N ALA A 44 -40.84 -25.38 -10.83
CA ALA A 44 -40.49 -26.68 -11.37
C ALA A 44 -40.18 -26.77 -12.87
N THR A 45 -39.06 -27.45 -13.12
CA THR A 45 -38.79 -28.32 -14.27
C THR A 45 -38.01 -27.68 -15.43
N GLY A 46 -36.78 -28.15 -15.60
CA GLY A 46 -36.05 -28.01 -16.86
C GLY A 46 -34.53 -28.06 -16.70
N GLU A 47 -33.97 -29.24 -16.35
CA GLU A 47 -32.62 -29.52 -16.79
C GLU A 47 -32.63 -29.67 -18.33
N PRO A 48 -31.61 -29.12 -18.98
CA PRO A 48 -30.75 -29.99 -19.74
C PRO A 48 -29.27 -29.75 -19.44
N ARG A 49 -28.63 -30.84 -19.15
CA ARG A 49 -27.18 -30.97 -19.14
C ARG A 49 -26.58 -30.45 -20.45
N GLY A 50 -25.99 -29.30 -20.39
CA GLY A 50 -25.07 -28.82 -21.41
C GLY A 50 -23.64 -28.83 -20.81
N ASN A 51 -22.91 -29.87 -21.14
CA ASN A 51 -21.47 -29.95 -20.88
C ASN A 51 -20.76 -28.92 -21.76
N ILE A 52 -20.65 -27.69 -21.29
CA ILE A 52 -19.78 -26.70 -21.91
C ILE A 52 -18.45 -26.81 -21.19
N ALA A 53 -17.53 -27.49 -21.90
CA ALA A 53 -16.11 -27.33 -21.62
C ALA A 53 -15.83 -25.83 -21.60
N GLN A 54 -15.74 -25.25 -20.41
CA GLN A 54 -15.19 -23.92 -20.22
C GLN A 54 -13.70 -24.02 -20.62
N SER A 55 -13.44 -23.74 -21.89
CA SER A 55 -12.14 -23.24 -22.29
C SER A 55 -11.87 -22.05 -21.38
N ALA A 56 -11.07 -22.27 -20.35
CA ALA A 56 -10.49 -21.19 -19.56
C ALA A 56 -9.72 -20.34 -20.56
N THR A 57 -10.37 -19.33 -21.08
CA THR A 57 -9.71 -18.23 -21.78
C THR A 57 -8.78 -17.63 -20.74
N ARG A 58 -7.52 -18.04 -20.83
CA ARG A 58 -6.43 -17.45 -20.06
C ARG A 58 -6.55 -15.95 -20.28
N ALA A 59 -6.98 -15.23 -19.25
CA ALA A 59 -6.97 -13.79 -19.25
C ALA A 59 -5.61 -13.32 -19.78
N PRO A 60 -5.56 -12.32 -20.66
CA PRO A 60 -4.28 -11.81 -21.15
C PRO A 60 -3.46 -11.48 -19.91
N SER A 61 -2.28 -12.07 -19.81
CA SER A 61 -1.34 -11.83 -18.73
C SER A 61 -1.15 -10.33 -18.68
N ALA A 62 -1.64 -9.68 -17.63
CA ALA A 62 -1.42 -8.26 -17.42
C ALA A 62 0.09 -8.05 -17.54
N GLN A 63 0.50 -7.31 -18.57
CA GLN A 63 1.94 -7.12 -18.81
C GLN A 63 2.49 -6.45 -17.57
N SER A 64 3.47 -7.11 -16.95
CA SER A 64 4.13 -6.61 -15.75
C SER A 64 4.59 -5.18 -15.98
N THR A 65 4.09 -4.25 -15.16
CA THR A 65 4.49 -2.85 -15.20
C THR A 65 5.88 -2.69 -14.58
N ILE A 66 6.19 -3.49 -13.55
CA ILE A 66 7.46 -3.44 -12.82
C ILE A 66 8.42 -4.47 -13.42
N PRO A 67 9.67 -4.07 -13.79
CA PRO A 67 10.67 -4.93 -14.36
C PRO A 67 10.93 -6.19 -13.52
N ALA A 68 11.11 -7.34 -14.19
CA ALA A 68 11.32 -8.62 -13.53
C ALA A 68 12.58 -8.64 -12.64
N ALA A 69 13.64 -7.91 -13.01
CA ALA A 69 14.86 -7.81 -12.22
C ALA A 69 14.62 -7.22 -10.82
N LEU A 70 13.64 -6.33 -10.68
CA LEU A 70 13.28 -5.71 -9.40
C LEU A 70 12.36 -6.59 -8.54
N GLN A 71 11.71 -7.60 -9.13
CA GLN A 71 10.70 -8.39 -8.43
C GLN A 71 11.31 -9.34 -7.40
N GLY A 72 10.50 -9.65 -6.38
CA GLY A 72 10.85 -10.56 -5.29
C GLY A 72 10.79 -9.89 -3.92
N ARG A 73 11.48 -10.50 -2.96
CA ARG A 73 11.54 -10.03 -1.57
C ARG A 73 12.87 -9.32 -1.31
N TRP A 74 12.80 -8.18 -0.64
CA TRP A 74 13.92 -7.31 -0.36
C TRP A 74 13.85 -6.83 1.08
N GLY A 75 14.92 -6.99 1.86
CA GLY A 75 15.00 -6.58 3.26
C GLY A 75 15.95 -5.42 3.48
N LEU A 76 15.61 -4.44 4.33
CA LEU A 76 16.54 -3.43 4.82
C LEU A 76 17.59 -4.05 5.73
N THR A 77 17.21 -5.09 6.45
CA THR A 77 18.09 -5.88 7.34
C THR A 77 17.90 -7.37 7.04
N PRO A 78 18.88 -8.24 7.41
CA PRO A 78 18.70 -9.67 7.28
C PRO A 78 17.49 -10.21 8.07
N GLY A 79 17.12 -9.59 9.19
CA GLY A 79 15.96 -9.93 10.00
C GLY A 79 14.64 -9.77 9.24
N ASP A 80 14.53 -8.79 8.35
CA ASP A 80 13.34 -8.58 7.53
C ASP A 80 13.08 -9.73 6.55
N CYS A 81 14.15 -10.40 6.10
CA CYS A 81 14.04 -11.55 5.20
C CYS A 81 13.63 -12.83 5.92
N THR A 82 13.95 -12.98 7.19
CA THR A 82 13.82 -14.24 7.94
C THR A 82 12.68 -14.26 8.94
N SER A 83 12.12 -13.09 9.31
CA SER A 83 11.02 -13.03 10.26
C SER A 83 9.77 -13.74 9.72
N THR A 84 9.20 -14.60 10.56
CA THR A 84 7.92 -15.31 10.34
C THR A 84 6.78 -14.78 11.20
N ARG A 85 7.07 -13.74 12.05
CA ARG A 85 6.11 -13.20 13.03
C ARG A 85 5.26 -12.05 12.47
N GLY A 86 5.48 -11.65 11.23
CA GLY A 86 4.78 -10.52 10.61
C GLY A 86 5.28 -9.15 11.11
N ASP A 87 6.45 -9.08 11.73
CA ASP A 87 7.06 -7.87 12.29
C ASP A 87 8.20 -7.28 11.43
N ALA A 88 8.37 -7.78 10.21
CA ALA A 88 9.42 -7.35 9.27
C ALA A 88 9.09 -5.98 8.65
N LYS A 89 9.27 -4.90 9.41
CA LYS A 89 8.93 -3.54 8.98
C LYS A 89 9.76 -3.03 7.80
N GLY A 90 10.96 -3.57 7.63
CA GLY A 90 11.85 -3.25 6.51
C GLY A 90 11.69 -4.16 5.29
N LEU A 91 10.71 -5.08 5.29
CA LEU A 91 10.46 -5.95 4.16
C LEU A 91 9.70 -5.22 3.05
N LEU A 92 10.23 -5.27 1.84
CA LEU A 92 9.58 -4.85 0.61
C LEU A 92 9.39 -6.07 -0.30
N VAL A 93 8.15 -6.34 -0.70
CA VAL A 93 7.83 -7.38 -1.68
C VAL A 93 7.36 -6.72 -2.97
N ILE A 94 8.05 -7.00 -4.05
CA ILE A 94 7.77 -6.45 -5.39
C ILE A 94 7.20 -7.55 -6.27
N SER A 95 6.00 -7.35 -6.79
CA SER A 95 5.39 -8.16 -7.84
C SER A 95 5.44 -7.45 -9.19
N GLY A 96 4.80 -8.01 -10.21
CA GLY A 96 4.80 -7.41 -11.56
C GLY A 96 4.06 -6.07 -11.65
N ASP A 97 3.22 -5.73 -10.70
CA ASP A 97 2.30 -4.61 -10.74
C ASP A 97 2.27 -3.77 -9.45
N GLN A 98 2.88 -4.24 -8.37
CA GLN A 98 2.78 -3.55 -7.08
C GLN A 98 4.02 -3.71 -6.20
N LEU A 99 4.17 -2.76 -5.29
CA LEU A 99 5.08 -2.76 -4.16
C LEU A 99 4.26 -3.02 -2.90
N ARG A 100 4.66 -3.97 -2.07
CA ARG A 100 4.04 -4.23 -0.78
C ARG A 100 5.04 -3.99 0.34
N PHE A 101 4.72 -3.05 1.21
CA PHE A 101 5.42 -2.71 2.44
C PHE A 101 4.72 -3.35 3.65
N TYR A 102 5.21 -3.08 4.84
CA TYR A 102 4.66 -3.61 6.09
C TYR A 102 3.19 -3.18 6.30
N GLU A 103 2.87 -1.90 6.12
CA GLU A 103 1.55 -1.31 6.40
C GLU A 103 0.90 -0.65 5.17
N SER A 104 1.51 -0.78 4.00
CA SER A 104 0.99 -0.15 2.78
C SER A 104 1.31 -0.93 1.52
N MET A 105 0.56 -0.62 0.48
CA MET A 105 0.82 -1.06 -0.89
C MET A 105 0.96 0.16 -1.80
N ALA A 106 1.68 0.00 -2.90
CA ALA A 106 1.79 1.03 -3.92
C ALA A 106 1.76 0.41 -5.32
N VAL A 107 1.08 1.07 -6.24
CA VAL A 107 1.02 0.68 -7.66
C VAL A 107 1.50 1.84 -8.52
N PRO A 108 2.23 1.60 -9.62
CA PRO A 108 2.58 2.64 -10.57
C PRO A 108 1.30 3.31 -11.11
N SER A 109 1.21 4.64 -11.07
CA SER A 109 -0.01 5.36 -11.39
C SER A 109 0.14 6.47 -12.42
N GLY A 110 1.34 7.03 -12.60
CA GLY A 110 1.57 8.08 -13.57
C GLY A 110 3.05 8.38 -13.79
N ASN A 111 3.36 9.04 -14.90
CA ASN A 111 4.72 9.49 -15.24
C ASN A 111 5.78 8.38 -15.14
N VAL A 112 5.38 7.15 -15.50
CA VAL A 112 6.23 5.96 -15.31
C VAL A 112 7.26 5.88 -16.42
N ASP A 113 8.53 5.92 -16.02
CA ASP A 113 9.69 5.59 -16.83
C ASP A 113 10.34 4.31 -16.31
N LYS A 114 10.74 3.40 -17.18
CA LYS A 114 11.32 2.11 -16.80
C LYS A 114 12.28 1.57 -17.83
N ASP A 115 13.27 0.85 -17.34
CA ASP A 115 14.15 -0.01 -18.13
C ASP A 115 14.17 -1.45 -17.54
N THR A 116 15.16 -2.26 -17.87
CA THR A 116 15.29 -3.64 -17.37
C THR A 116 15.58 -3.73 -15.87
N GLU A 117 16.21 -2.72 -15.27
CA GLU A 117 16.74 -2.70 -13.90
C GLU A 117 16.26 -1.52 -13.09
N SER A 118 15.37 -0.69 -13.65
CA SER A 118 14.82 0.45 -12.92
C SER A 118 13.37 0.75 -13.29
N ILE A 119 12.69 1.41 -12.37
CA ILE A 119 11.39 2.04 -12.57
C ILE A 119 11.32 3.32 -11.74
N SER A 120 10.81 4.39 -12.31
CA SER A 120 10.52 5.63 -11.60
C SER A 120 9.20 6.22 -12.07
N GLY A 121 8.56 7.02 -11.21
CA GLY A 121 7.29 7.66 -11.52
C GLY A 121 6.44 7.90 -10.29
N ASP A 122 5.20 8.28 -10.53
CA ASP A 122 4.21 8.44 -9.48
C ASP A 122 3.62 7.08 -9.12
N PHE A 123 3.56 6.79 -7.82
CA PHE A 123 2.96 5.60 -7.27
C PHE A 123 1.77 5.99 -6.39
N ALA A 124 0.63 5.34 -6.62
CA ALA A 124 -0.54 5.44 -5.77
C ALA A 124 -0.41 4.46 -4.61
N PHE A 125 -0.36 5.00 -3.41
CA PHE A 125 -0.25 4.25 -2.16
C PHE A 125 -1.60 4.09 -1.50
N THR A 126 -1.78 2.94 -0.83
CA THR A 126 -2.88 2.68 0.09
C THR A 126 -2.35 2.02 1.35
N GLY A 127 -2.83 2.44 2.51
CA GLY A 127 -2.46 1.87 3.81
C GLY A 127 -3.22 2.55 4.94
N GLU A 128 -3.52 1.82 6.00
CA GLU A 128 -4.21 2.33 7.20
C GLU A 128 -5.50 3.10 6.89
N GLY A 129 -6.25 2.68 5.86
CA GLY A 129 -7.48 3.35 5.43
C GLY A 129 -7.27 4.66 4.67
N GLN A 130 -6.03 5.02 4.34
CA GLN A 130 -5.68 6.23 3.59
C GLN A 130 -5.15 5.90 2.20
N SER A 131 -5.22 6.89 1.31
CA SER A 131 -4.63 6.84 -0.03
C SER A 131 -3.85 8.12 -0.31
N TRP A 132 -2.68 7.99 -0.93
CA TRP A 132 -1.85 9.14 -1.32
C TRP A 132 -1.03 8.79 -2.55
N THR A 133 -0.46 9.80 -3.21
CA THR A 133 0.48 9.63 -4.32
C THR A 133 1.86 10.14 -3.92
N LYS A 134 2.90 9.40 -4.31
CA LYS A 134 4.28 9.79 -4.05
C LYS A 134 5.17 9.36 -5.22
N PHE A 135 6.10 10.21 -5.62
CA PHE A 135 7.13 9.83 -6.58
C PHE A 135 8.10 8.82 -5.93
N GLN A 136 8.36 7.74 -6.65
CA GLN A 136 9.31 6.70 -6.27
C GLN A 136 10.28 6.44 -7.43
N SER A 137 11.51 6.13 -7.11
CA SER A 137 12.46 5.53 -8.03
C SER A 137 13.07 4.29 -7.39
N LEU A 138 13.05 3.17 -8.11
CA LEU A 138 13.65 1.91 -7.73
C LEU A 138 14.70 1.55 -8.77
N LYS A 139 15.90 1.24 -8.34
CA LYS A 139 17.01 0.88 -9.23
C LYS A 139 17.84 -0.24 -8.64
N LEU A 140 18.12 -1.26 -9.46
CA LEU A 140 19.05 -2.31 -9.10
C LEU A 140 20.49 -1.79 -9.28
N GLN A 141 21.32 -1.91 -8.24
CA GLN A 141 22.72 -1.53 -8.24
C GLN A 141 23.55 -2.65 -7.58
N LYS A 142 24.43 -3.28 -8.32
CA LYS A 142 25.31 -4.35 -7.79
C LYS A 142 24.59 -5.41 -6.94
N GLN A 143 23.38 -5.84 -7.37
CA GLN A 143 22.50 -6.80 -6.67
C GLN A 143 21.77 -6.25 -5.44
N GLU A 144 21.90 -4.97 -5.14
CA GLU A 144 21.10 -4.27 -4.13
C GLU A 144 20.00 -3.45 -4.81
N LEU A 145 18.86 -3.34 -4.17
CA LEU A 145 17.78 -2.46 -4.63
C LEU A 145 17.88 -1.13 -3.91
N VAL A 146 18.14 -0.06 -4.65
CA VAL A 146 18.08 1.31 -4.13
C VAL A 146 16.72 1.90 -4.46
N ARG A 147 15.96 2.28 -3.42
CA ARG A 147 14.69 2.99 -3.52
C ARG A 147 14.85 4.41 -3.01
N THR A 148 14.47 5.38 -3.83
CA THR A 148 14.43 6.79 -3.42
C THR A 148 13.02 7.33 -3.50
N GLU A 149 12.70 8.28 -2.64
CA GLU A 149 11.42 8.95 -2.60
C GLU A 149 11.59 10.45 -2.36
N THR A 150 10.56 11.22 -2.74
CA THR A 150 10.50 12.66 -2.52
C THR A 150 9.40 12.97 -1.50
N ASN A 151 9.55 14.12 -0.81
CA ASN A 151 8.55 14.67 0.12
C ASN A 151 8.14 13.73 1.30
N PRO A 152 9.03 13.56 2.29
CA PRO A 152 10.40 14.05 2.38
C PRO A 152 11.36 13.21 1.51
N ALA A 153 12.48 13.78 1.13
CA ALA A 153 13.50 13.05 0.39
C ALA A 153 14.12 11.97 1.30
N ALA A 154 14.12 10.72 0.81
CA ALA A 154 14.72 9.60 1.52
C ALA A 154 15.30 8.58 0.52
N SER A 155 16.30 7.82 0.96
CA SER A 155 16.91 6.74 0.19
C SER A 155 17.08 5.52 1.08
N PHE A 156 16.74 4.35 0.52
CA PHE A 156 16.78 3.07 1.20
C PHE A 156 17.52 2.07 0.32
N THR A 157 18.43 1.31 0.91
CA THR A 157 19.15 0.22 0.23
C THR A 157 18.72 -1.11 0.83
N TYR A 158 18.26 -2.00 -0.03
CA TYR A 158 17.74 -3.31 0.35
C TYR A 158 18.63 -4.42 -0.21
N ALA A 159 18.81 -5.46 0.56
CA ALA A 159 19.40 -6.71 0.09
C ALA A 159 18.31 -7.68 -0.39
N LYS A 160 18.62 -8.48 -1.42
CA LYS A 160 17.72 -9.54 -1.90
C LYS A 160 17.56 -10.61 -0.83
N CYS A 161 16.34 -10.99 -0.50
CA CYS A 161 16.07 -12.13 0.34
C CYS A 161 16.29 -13.44 -0.46
N THR A 162 17.03 -14.35 0.10
CA THR A 162 17.33 -15.70 -0.45
C THR A 162 16.41 -16.74 0.15
#